data_3691b8132ae865985ef7590d3387f8f2
#
_entry.id   3691b8132ae865985ef7590d3387f8f2
#
_cell.length_a   1.000
_cell.length_b   1.000
_cell.length_c   1.000
_cell.angle_alpha   90.00
_cell.angle_beta   90.00
_cell.angle_gamma   90.00
#
_symmetry.space_group_name_H-M   'P 1'
#
loop_
_entity.id
_entity.type
_entity.pdbx_description
1 polymer ?
#
loop_
_entity_poly.entity_id
_entity_poly.type
_entity_poly.pdbx_seq_one_letter_code
_entity_poly.pdbx_strand_id
1 'polypeptide(L)'
;MKAIAYRGGVVTFRIPAHWREEYSDLEGGTFYEDRPDSGTLRLKVITVVAPKPLQSCSAMDVLHVVVNGMKSKGVEGTTSGRNDGNAVFKYELNSEEGVRHTIFNWIVANPIPPNRARVATFSYTMLASQRNRSQVQRDLEMLDAEIKATSFSERLGVVAE
;
A
#
# COMPACT_ATOMS: atom_id res chain seq x y z
N MET A 1 2.04 19.20 -1.07
CA MET A 1 2.44 17.78 -1.21
C MET A 1 3.93 17.69 -1.41
N LYS A 2 4.57 16.66 -0.86
CA LYS A 2 5.96 16.28 -1.17
C LYS A 2 6.01 14.86 -1.72
N ALA A 3 6.98 14.60 -2.62
CA ALA A 3 7.22 13.27 -3.17
C ALA A 3 8.06 12.44 -2.21
N ILE A 4 7.69 11.18 -2.05
CA ILE A 4 8.44 10.17 -1.30
C ILE A 4 9.03 9.18 -2.30
N ALA A 5 10.35 9.10 -2.35
CA ALA A 5 11.09 8.11 -3.15
C ALA A 5 11.52 6.96 -2.23
N TYR A 6 10.59 6.06 -1.91
CA TYR A 6 10.84 4.97 -0.98
C TYR A 6 11.90 4.00 -1.53
N ARG A 7 12.88 3.66 -0.70
CA ARG A 7 14.05 2.83 -1.08
C ARG A 7 14.72 3.29 -2.37
N GLY A 8 15.03 4.60 -2.44
CA GLY A 8 15.70 5.18 -3.60
C GLY A 8 14.82 5.27 -4.85
N GLY A 9 13.50 5.19 -4.71
CA GLY A 9 12.54 5.31 -5.80
C GLY A 9 11.97 3.99 -6.32
N VAL A 10 12.17 2.88 -5.59
CA VAL A 10 11.48 1.61 -5.91
C VAL A 10 9.97 1.85 -5.98
N VAL A 11 9.44 2.63 -5.04
CA VAL A 11 8.07 3.13 -5.03
C VAL A 11 8.11 4.64 -4.83
N THR A 12 7.36 5.38 -5.63
CA THR A 12 7.21 6.83 -5.52
C THR A 12 5.73 7.18 -5.37
N PHE A 13 5.40 7.99 -4.38
CA PHE A 13 4.07 8.50 -4.09
C PHE A 13 4.18 9.86 -3.40
N ARG A 14 3.06 10.52 -3.10
CA ARG A 14 3.07 11.83 -2.45
C ARG A 14 2.28 11.82 -1.15
N ILE A 15 2.72 12.65 -0.20
CA ILE A 15 2.06 12.91 1.08
C ILE A 15 2.01 14.43 1.32
N PRO A 16 1.21 14.92 2.29
CA PRO A 16 1.26 16.31 2.71
C PRO A 16 2.69 16.72 3.11
N ALA A 17 3.12 17.91 2.68
CA ALA A 17 4.51 18.35 2.88
C ALA A 17 4.92 18.45 4.36
N HIS A 18 3.94 18.71 5.25
CA HIS A 18 4.16 18.84 6.71
C HIS A 18 4.16 17.51 7.47
N TRP A 19 3.81 16.39 6.82
CA TRP A 19 3.90 15.08 7.45
C TRP A 19 5.36 14.69 7.67
N ARG A 20 5.63 14.05 8.79
CA ARG A 20 6.92 13.44 9.11
C ARG A 20 7.05 12.09 8.43
N GLU A 21 8.29 11.69 8.24
CA GLU A 21 8.66 10.40 7.65
C GLU A 21 9.75 9.74 8.47
N GLU A 22 9.57 8.45 8.72
CA GLU A 22 10.51 7.61 9.44
C GLU A 22 10.69 6.31 8.65
N TYR A 23 11.89 5.75 8.68
CA TYR A 23 12.23 4.54 7.95
C TYR A 23 12.90 3.52 8.86
N SER A 24 12.52 2.26 8.69
CA SER A 24 13.07 1.10 9.39
C SER A 24 13.25 -0.05 8.42
N ASP A 25 14.33 -0.81 8.59
CA ASP A 25 14.60 -2.00 7.77
C ASP A 25 13.52 -3.09 7.97
N LEU A 26 12.96 -3.19 9.17
CA LEU A 26 11.96 -4.20 9.51
C LEU A 26 10.52 -3.76 9.21
N GLU A 27 10.18 -2.51 9.53
CA GLU A 27 8.81 -2.01 9.47
C GLU A 27 8.48 -1.24 8.19
N GLY A 28 9.49 -0.83 7.44
CA GLY A 28 9.33 -0.06 6.21
C GLY A 28 9.28 1.45 6.44
N GLY A 29 8.43 2.15 5.71
CA GLY A 29 8.22 3.60 5.84
C GLY A 29 7.01 3.90 6.71
N THR A 30 7.12 4.91 7.57
CA THR A 30 6.05 5.42 8.43
C THR A 30 5.89 6.92 8.20
N PHE A 31 4.65 7.37 7.97
CA PHE A 31 4.34 8.76 7.60
C PHE A 31 3.17 9.25 8.43
N TYR A 32 3.29 10.42 9.04
CA TYR A 32 2.27 10.94 9.94
C TYR A 32 2.36 12.44 10.13
N GLU A 33 1.27 13.05 10.53
CA GLU A 33 1.26 14.43 11.01
C GLU A 33 1.66 14.45 12.49
N ASP A 34 2.60 15.33 12.84
CA ASP A 34 3.07 15.47 14.23
C ASP A 34 2.07 16.25 15.09
N ARG A 35 0.96 15.62 15.39
CA ARG A 35 -0.07 16.11 16.32
C ARG A 35 -0.74 14.95 17.05
N PRO A 36 -1.29 15.18 18.25
CA PRO A 36 -2.03 14.16 18.96
C PRO A 36 -3.16 13.58 18.12
N ASP A 37 -3.36 12.28 18.23
CA ASP A 37 -4.45 11.54 17.58
C ASP A 37 -4.48 11.61 16.05
N SER A 38 -3.37 11.94 15.39
CA SER A 38 -3.26 11.82 13.94
C SER A 38 -3.19 10.36 13.52
N GLY A 39 -3.71 10.05 12.32
CA GLY A 39 -3.50 8.75 11.70
C GLY A 39 -2.05 8.54 11.29
N THR A 40 -1.67 7.28 11.14
CA THR A 40 -0.32 6.88 10.71
C THR A 40 -0.39 6.01 9.48
N LEU A 41 0.24 6.46 8.39
CA LEU A 41 0.42 5.69 7.16
C LEU A 41 1.72 4.88 7.25
N ARG A 42 1.64 3.59 6.95
CA ARG A 42 2.81 2.71 6.81
C ARG A 42 2.89 2.15 5.40
N LEU A 43 4.11 2.02 4.89
CA LEU A 43 4.40 1.40 3.60
C LEU A 43 5.38 0.25 3.80
N LYS A 44 5.02 -0.91 3.27
CA LYS A 44 5.91 -2.06 3.15
C LYS A 44 5.89 -2.57 1.71
N VAL A 45 7.07 -2.87 1.18
CA VAL A 45 7.20 -3.40 -0.18
C VAL A 45 7.93 -4.74 -0.12
N ILE A 46 7.34 -5.75 -0.75
CA ILE A 46 7.95 -7.07 -0.93
C ILE A 46 8.02 -7.42 -2.41
N THR A 47 8.97 -8.28 -2.77
CA THR A 47 9.03 -8.91 -4.10
C THR A 47 8.59 -10.35 -3.97
N VAL A 48 7.63 -10.74 -4.78
CA VAL A 48 7.11 -12.12 -4.88
C VAL A 48 7.69 -12.76 -6.13
N VAL A 49 8.12 -14.00 -6.01
CA VAL A 49 8.67 -14.79 -7.13
C VAL A 49 7.78 -16.00 -7.35
N ALA A 50 7.26 -16.16 -8.56
CA ALA A 50 6.57 -17.38 -8.95
C ALA A 50 7.57 -18.49 -9.32
N PRO A 51 7.29 -19.76 -9.00
CA PRO A 51 8.21 -20.88 -9.26
C PRO A 51 8.42 -21.16 -10.75
N LYS A 52 7.52 -20.68 -11.61
CA LYS A 52 7.60 -20.81 -13.08
C LYS A 52 7.23 -19.49 -13.75
N PRO A 53 7.79 -19.18 -14.93
CA PRO A 53 7.33 -18.06 -15.72
C PRO A 53 5.84 -18.18 -16.00
N LEU A 54 5.09 -17.11 -15.74
CA LEU A 54 3.67 -17.04 -16.09
C LEU A 54 3.56 -16.59 -17.55
N GLN A 55 2.72 -17.24 -18.34
CA GLN A 55 2.46 -16.85 -19.74
C GLN A 55 1.89 -15.43 -19.84
N SER A 56 1.17 -14.99 -18.82
CA SER A 56 0.74 -13.60 -18.63
C SER A 56 0.84 -13.27 -17.14
N CYS A 57 1.88 -12.54 -16.74
CA CYS A 57 1.97 -12.01 -15.40
C CYS A 57 1.35 -10.60 -15.39
N SER A 58 0.04 -10.51 -15.23
CA SER A 58 -0.63 -9.23 -15.04
C SER A 58 -0.67 -8.84 -13.55
N ALA A 59 -0.78 -7.55 -13.28
CA ALA A 59 -0.96 -7.06 -11.92
C ALA A 59 -2.23 -7.65 -11.26
N MET A 60 -3.28 -7.88 -12.06
CA MET A 60 -4.51 -8.50 -11.60
C MET A 60 -4.31 -9.96 -11.20
N ASP A 61 -3.50 -10.72 -11.93
CA ASP A 61 -3.21 -12.13 -11.60
C ASP A 61 -2.46 -12.22 -10.27
N VAL A 62 -1.43 -11.37 -10.07
CA VAL A 62 -0.69 -11.27 -8.81
C VAL A 62 -1.62 -10.88 -7.67
N LEU A 63 -2.44 -9.87 -7.89
CA LEU A 63 -3.36 -9.37 -6.89
C LEU A 63 -4.40 -10.44 -6.51
N HIS A 64 -4.93 -11.19 -7.48
CA HIS A 64 -5.87 -12.29 -7.23
C HIS A 64 -5.30 -13.35 -6.29
N VAL A 65 -4.02 -13.72 -6.44
CA VAL A 65 -3.37 -14.68 -5.54
C VAL A 65 -3.33 -14.15 -4.11
N VAL A 66 -2.93 -12.90 -3.92
CA VAL A 66 -2.87 -12.24 -2.61
C VAL A 66 -4.27 -12.11 -2.00
N VAL A 67 -5.23 -11.62 -2.78
CA VAL A 67 -6.61 -11.37 -2.35
C VAL A 67 -7.34 -12.67 -2.01
N ASN A 68 -7.14 -13.74 -2.78
CA ASN A 68 -7.76 -15.03 -2.47
C ASN A 68 -7.28 -15.58 -1.11
N GLY A 69 -6.00 -15.41 -0.79
CA GLY A 69 -5.48 -15.74 0.53
C GLY A 69 -6.10 -14.92 1.65
N MET A 70 -6.46 -13.67 1.40
CA MET A 70 -7.13 -12.78 2.36
C MET A 70 -8.63 -13.10 2.49
N LYS A 71 -9.32 -13.31 1.37
CA LYS A 71 -10.75 -13.68 1.36
C LYS A 71 -11.01 -14.99 2.09
N SER A 72 -10.11 -15.96 2.00
CA SER A 72 -10.19 -17.20 2.78
C SER A 72 -10.13 -16.98 4.29
N LYS A 73 -9.64 -15.82 4.74
CA LYS A 73 -9.60 -15.37 6.15
C LYS A 73 -10.75 -14.38 6.49
N GLY A 74 -11.73 -14.22 5.61
CA GLY A 74 -12.89 -13.36 5.82
C GLY A 74 -12.65 -11.88 5.53
N VAL A 75 -11.56 -11.49 4.86
CA VAL A 75 -11.30 -10.10 4.47
C VAL A 75 -12.08 -9.77 3.21
N GLU A 76 -12.91 -8.73 3.27
CA GLU A 76 -13.67 -8.18 2.14
C GLU A 76 -13.08 -6.86 1.68
N GLY A 77 -13.06 -6.62 0.37
CA GLY A 77 -12.54 -5.39 -0.20
C GLY A 77 -12.85 -5.26 -1.69
N THR A 78 -12.38 -4.16 -2.28
CA THR A 78 -12.59 -3.82 -3.69
C THR A 78 -11.29 -3.86 -4.47
N THR A 79 -11.33 -4.42 -5.67
CA THR A 79 -10.20 -4.48 -6.61
C THR A 79 -10.46 -3.55 -7.80
N SER A 80 -9.45 -2.80 -8.20
CA SER A 80 -9.48 -1.97 -9.40
C SER A 80 -8.18 -2.08 -10.19
N GLY A 81 -8.29 -2.06 -11.52
CA GLY A 81 -7.15 -1.95 -12.42
C GLY A 81 -6.72 -0.50 -12.60
N ARG A 82 -5.49 -0.30 -13.08
CA ARG A 82 -4.91 1.01 -13.40
C ARG A 82 -4.40 1.05 -14.85
N ASN A 83 -4.36 2.24 -15.43
CA ASN A 83 -3.91 2.42 -16.83
C ASN A 83 -2.42 2.10 -17.05
N ASP A 84 -1.61 2.09 -15.97
CA ASP A 84 -0.18 1.75 -16.00
C ASP A 84 0.09 0.24 -15.86
N GLY A 85 -0.94 -0.60 -15.96
CA GLY A 85 -0.83 -2.04 -15.79
C GLY A 85 -0.78 -2.52 -14.34
N ASN A 86 -0.77 -1.62 -13.36
CA ASN A 86 -0.85 -1.97 -11.94
C ASN A 86 -2.30 -2.22 -11.51
N ALA A 87 -2.48 -2.92 -10.41
CA ALA A 87 -3.79 -3.17 -9.81
C ALA A 87 -3.76 -2.87 -8.32
N VAL A 88 -4.90 -2.43 -7.79
CA VAL A 88 -5.06 -2.03 -6.37
C VAL A 88 -6.20 -2.81 -5.74
N PHE A 89 -5.96 -3.34 -4.54
CA PHE A 89 -6.98 -3.91 -3.66
C PHE A 89 -7.10 -3.06 -2.40
N LYS A 90 -8.30 -2.60 -2.07
CA LYS A 90 -8.59 -1.78 -0.90
C LYS A 90 -9.50 -2.52 0.06
N TYR A 91 -9.18 -2.50 1.36
CA TYR A 91 -10.00 -3.09 2.41
C TYR A 91 -9.82 -2.37 3.75
N GLU A 92 -10.77 -2.58 4.67
CA GLU A 92 -10.77 -2.01 6.02
C GLU A 92 -10.76 -3.13 7.06
N LEU A 93 -9.98 -2.93 8.12
CA LEU A 93 -9.94 -3.81 9.29
C LEU A 93 -10.20 -3.00 10.57
N ASN A 94 -10.80 -3.65 11.58
CA ASN A 94 -10.93 -3.10 12.92
C ASN A 94 -10.20 -3.99 13.91
N SER A 95 -9.34 -3.40 14.74
CA SER A 95 -8.70 -4.07 15.86
C SER A 95 -9.54 -3.89 17.11
N GLU A 96 -9.85 -5.00 17.78
CA GLU A 96 -10.66 -5.01 19.03
C GLU A 96 -9.79 -5.21 20.28
N GLU A 97 -8.50 -5.44 20.12
CA GLU A 97 -7.57 -5.61 21.24
C GLU A 97 -7.15 -4.27 21.82
N GLY A 98 -7.40 -4.05 23.10
CA GLY A 98 -7.01 -2.83 23.82
C GLY A 98 -7.74 -1.60 23.32
N VAL A 99 -6.99 -0.56 22.92
CA VAL A 99 -7.53 0.64 22.27
C VAL A 99 -7.96 0.28 20.84
N ARG A 100 -9.24 0.52 20.52
CA ARG A 100 -9.79 0.18 19.19
C ARG A 100 -9.21 1.06 18.10
N HIS A 101 -8.71 0.42 17.05
CA HIS A 101 -8.19 1.07 15.86
C HIS A 101 -8.97 0.64 14.63
N THR A 102 -9.10 1.57 13.69
CA THR A 102 -9.52 1.27 12.31
C THR A 102 -8.30 1.38 11.41
N ILE A 103 -8.11 0.41 10.53
CA ILE A 103 -6.98 0.31 9.60
C ILE A 103 -7.53 0.22 8.18
N PHE A 104 -7.23 1.23 7.38
CA PHE A 104 -7.48 1.22 5.94
C PHE A 104 -6.24 0.71 5.22
N ASN A 105 -6.42 -0.24 4.32
CA ASN A 105 -5.32 -0.89 3.62
C ASN A 105 -5.49 -0.78 2.11
N TRP A 106 -4.37 -0.59 1.41
CA TRP A 106 -4.25 -0.66 -0.04
C TRP A 106 -3.10 -1.58 -0.38
N ILE A 107 -3.34 -2.55 -1.25
CA ILE A 107 -2.32 -3.41 -1.81
C ILE A 107 -2.18 -3.06 -3.28
N VAL A 108 -1.00 -2.61 -3.68
CA VAL A 108 -0.67 -2.26 -5.06
C VAL A 108 0.28 -3.30 -5.61
N ALA A 109 -0.15 -4.01 -6.67
CA ALA A 109 0.67 -5.01 -7.35
C ALA A 109 1.28 -4.41 -8.62
N ASN A 110 2.59 -4.59 -8.77
CA ASN A 110 3.37 -4.18 -9.94
C ASN A 110 4.12 -5.39 -10.51
N PRO A 111 3.71 -5.91 -11.67
CA PRO A 111 4.34 -7.09 -12.26
C PRO A 111 5.74 -6.77 -12.77
N ILE A 112 6.65 -7.73 -12.62
CA ILE A 112 8.01 -7.73 -13.16
C ILE A 112 8.18 -9.04 -13.93
N PRO A 113 7.94 -9.04 -15.26
CA PRO A 113 8.11 -10.24 -16.07
C PRO A 113 9.55 -10.82 -15.94
N PRO A 114 9.76 -12.13 -16.08
CA PRO A 114 8.74 -13.15 -16.44
C PRO A 114 7.98 -13.74 -15.25
N ASN A 115 8.49 -13.64 -14.01
CA ASN A 115 7.96 -14.41 -12.89
C ASN A 115 8.01 -13.68 -11.54
N ARG A 116 8.20 -12.38 -11.53
CA ARG A 116 8.25 -11.57 -10.29
C ARG A 116 7.15 -10.51 -10.25
N ALA A 117 6.82 -10.08 -9.06
CA ALA A 117 5.98 -8.91 -8.84
C ALA A 117 6.40 -8.19 -7.57
N ARG A 118 6.32 -6.87 -7.57
CA ARG A 118 6.37 -6.07 -6.36
C ARG A 118 4.96 -5.92 -5.81
N VAL A 119 4.86 -6.04 -4.51
CA VAL A 119 3.61 -5.82 -3.78
C VAL A 119 3.88 -4.75 -2.74
N ALA A 120 3.31 -3.57 -2.95
CA ALA A 120 3.36 -2.48 -2.00
C ALA A 120 2.08 -2.50 -1.15
N THR A 121 2.23 -2.59 0.15
CA THR A 121 1.12 -2.52 1.11
C THR A 121 1.19 -1.20 1.84
N PHE A 122 0.16 -0.39 1.69
CA PHE A 122 -0.08 0.82 2.45
C PHE A 122 -1.14 0.53 3.50
N SER A 123 -0.91 0.96 4.74
CA SER A 123 -1.90 0.86 5.82
C SER A 123 -1.98 2.18 6.58
N TYR A 124 -3.19 2.73 6.69
CA TYR A 124 -3.46 3.94 7.45
C TYR A 124 -4.26 3.59 8.70
N THR A 125 -3.63 3.74 9.85
CA THR A 125 -4.17 3.36 11.16
C THR A 125 -4.58 4.60 11.92
N MET A 126 -5.78 4.60 12.51
CA MET A 126 -6.30 5.65 13.37
C MET A 126 -7.10 5.06 14.53
N LEU A 127 -7.40 5.87 15.54
CA LEU A 127 -8.37 5.49 16.57
C LEU A 127 -9.76 5.32 15.95
N ALA A 128 -10.45 4.25 16.30
CA ALA A 128 -11.78 3.96 15.76
C ALA A 128 -12.80 5.09 16.05
N SER A 129 -12.65 5.79 17.18
CA SER A 129 -13.45 6.96 17.54
C SER A 129 -13.28 8.16 16.60
N GLN A 130 -12.21 8.19 15.82
CA GLN A 130 -11.89 9.29 14.90
C GLN A 130 -12.29 9.02 13.45
N ARG A 131 -12.68 7.77 13.13
CA ARG A 131 -12.96 7.33 11.76
C ARG A 131 -13.87 8.28 10.98
N ASN A 132 -14.88 8.81 11.63
CA ASN A 132 -15.89 9.67 10.99
C ASN A 132 -15.58 11.17 11.07
N ARG A 133 -14.41 11.57 11.62
CA ARG A 133 -14.02 12.97 11.62
C ARG A 133 -13.74 13.47 10.20
N SER A 134 -14.15 14.68 9.92
CA SER A 134 -13.98 15.28 8.58
C SER A 134 -12.52 15.36 8.13
N GLN A 135 -11.58 15.57 9.04
CA GLN A 135 -10.15 15.54 8.71
C GLN A 135 -9.70 14.16 8.26
N VAL A 136 -10.11 13.10 8.98
CA VAL A 136 -9.80 11.72 8.62
C VAL A 136 -10.39 11.35 7.25
N GLN A 137 -11.61 11.77 6.94
CA GLN A 137 -12.20 11.55 5.63
C GLN A 137 -11.42 12.24 4.51
N ARG A 138 -10.98 13.48 4.71
CA ARG A 138 -10.11 14.19 3.76
C ARG A 138 -8.76 13.49 3.57
N ASP A 139 -8.15 13.01 4.65
CA ASP A 139 -6.89 12.26 4.59
C ASP A 139 -7.07 10.95 3.81
N LEU A 140 -8.18 10.24 4.02
CA LEU A 140 -8.49 8.99 3.30
C LEU A 140 -8.73 9.23 1.81
N GLU A 141 -9.46 10.27 1.43
CA GLU A 141 -9.68 10.65 0.02
C GLU A 141 -8.35 11.01 -0.66
N MET A 142 -7.53 11.80 0.00
CA MET A 142 -6.20 12.18 -0.48
C MET A 142 -5.30 10.95 -0.64
N LEU A 143 -5.23 10.09 0.39
CA LEU A 143 -4.42 8.85 0.35
C LEU A 143 -4.90 7.90 -0.74
N ASP A 144 -6.20 7.74 -0.90
CA ASP A 144 -6.77 6.90 -1.97
C ASP A 144 -6.32 7.37 -3.36
N ALA A 145 -6.35 8.67 -3.60
CA ALA A 145 -5.89 9.26 -4.86
C ALA A 145 -4.38 9.10 -5.07
N GLU A 146 -3.57 9.40 -4.05
CA GLU A 146 -2.11 9.36 -4.14
C GLU A 146 -1.57 7.92 -4.22
N ILE A 147 -2.18 6.97 -3.52
CA ILE A 147 -1.80 5.55 -3.58
C ILE A 147 -2.17 4.96 -4.95
N LYS A 148 -3.32 5.31 -5.50
CA LYS A 148 -3.68 4.95 -6.88
C LYS A 148 -2.74 5.56 -7.93
N ALA A 149 -2.15 6.71 -7.64
CA ALA A 149 -1.16 7.38 -8.50
C ALA A 149 0.29 6.93 -8.25
N THR A 150 0.52 5.97 -7.33
CA THR A 150 1.85 5.42 -7.03
C THR A 150 2.53 4.91 -8.28
N SER A 151 3.81 5.24 -8.45
CA SER A 151 4.66 4.70 -9.52
C SER A 151 5.74 3.78 -8.96
N PHE A 152 6.17 2.83 -9.78
CA PHE A 152 7.25 1.90 -9.47
C PHE A 152 8.42 2.14 -10.43
N SER A 153 9.65 2.04 -9.92
CA SER A 153 10.83 2.06 -10.79
C SER A 153 10.87 0.85 -11.70
N GLU A 154 11.18 1.04 -12.97
CA GLU A 154 11.39 -0.05 -13.91
C GLU A 154 12.70 -0.83 -13.64
N ARG A 155 13.68 -0.22 -12.98
CA ARG A 155 15.04 -0.74 -12.82
C ARG A 155 15.40 -1.12 -11.39
N LEU A 156 15.01 -0.29 -10.41
CA LEU A 156 15.39 -0.50 -9.00
C LEU A 156 14.65 -1.71 -8.40
N GLY A 157 15.37 -2.50 -7.60
CA GLY A 157 14.82 -3.70 -6.96
C GLY A 157 14.67 -4.90 -7.90
N VAL A 158 15.09 -4.78 -9.16
CA VAL A 158 15.27 -5.92 -10.07
C VAL A 158 16.68 -6.43 -9.85
N VAL A 159 16.81 -7.69 -9.39
CA VAL A 159 18.12 -8.35 -9.31
C VAL A 159 18.56 -8.60 -10.75
N ALA A 160 19.72 -8.07 -11.14
CA ALA A 160 20.33 -8.42 -12.41
C ALA A 160 20.60 -9.93 -12.43
N GLU A 161 20.19 -10.60 -13.51
CA GLU A 161 20.53 -11.99 -13.78
C GLU A 161 22.01 -12.13 -14.11
#